data_29f1213a0cf320f4a89a6746a552749c
#
_entry.id   29f1213a0cf320f4a89a6746a552749c
#
_cell.length_a   1.000
_cell.length_b   1.000
_cell.length_c   1.000
_cell.angle_alpha   90.00
_cell.angle_beta   90.00
_cell.angle_gamma   90.00
#
_symmetry.space_group_name_H-M   'P 1'
#
loop_
_entity.id
_entity.type
_entity.pdbx_description
1 polymer ?
#
loop_
_entity_poly.entity_id
_entity_poly.type
_entity_poly.pdbx_seq_one_letter_code
_entity_poly.pdbx_strand_id
1 'polypeptide(L)'
;GAFSYVNKDTISLGATVKVNSLQSERVLARDLVELVREKLGIEGDILEYSAHLIPYYGYDKLPPVYAPNLLITGDAAGLLINDGFVIRGMDLAIGSGMIAGRAAKKILDQGDPTKTQVYEEMLNDSFVMKDMIIARRAFSLMNNERLFNAYPEILCSVLSRMFTVSGNRQRLLNVLIEEIKKRDLTLTETVKDLMEVL
;
A
#
# COMPACT_ATOMS: atom_id res chain seq x y z
N GLY A 1 -5.71 -1.96 5.15
CA GLY A 1 -6.08 -3.02 4.19
C GLY A 1 -6.20 -4.36 4.86
N ALA A 2 -6.82 -5.31 4.17
CA ALA A 2 -6.94 -6.68 4.66
C ALA A 2 -6.64 -7.66 3.51
N PHE A 3 -6.21 -8.86 3.86
CA PHE A 3 -5.96 -9.92 2.89
C PHE A 3 -6.45 -11.26 3.42
N SER A 4 -6.80 -12.14 2.49
CA SER A 4 -7.12 -13.54 2.77
C SER A 4 -6.53 -14.41 1.66
N TYR A 5 -5.69 -15.36 2.02
CA TYR A 5 -5.11 -16.34 1.11
C TYR A 5 -5.58 -17.74 1.48
N VAL A 6 -6.20 -18.43 0.53
CA VAL A 6 -6.59 -19.83 0.67
C VAL A 6 -5.38 -20.68 0.31
N ASN A 7 -4.85 -21.38 1.30
CA ASN A 7 -3.80 -22.38 1.12
C ASN A 7 -4.45 -23.76 0.97
N LYS A 8 -3.64 -24.81 0.85
CA LYS A 8 -4.17 -26.17 0.66
C LYS A 8 -5.10 -26.60 1.81
N ASP A 9 -4.65 -26.45 3.05
CA ASP A 9 -5.35 -26.95 4.24
C ASP A 9 -5.60 -25.85 5.28
N THR A 10 -5.26 -24.59 4.97
CA THR A 10 -5.35 -23.45 5.88
C THR A 10 -5.76 -22.18 5.15
N ILE A 11 -6.12 -21.17 5.90
CA ILE A 11 -6.34 -19.80 5.40
C ILE A 11 -5.37 -18.87 6.12
N SER A 12 -4.62 -18.09 5.35
CA SER A 12 -3.82 -16.98 5.88
C SER A 12 -4.66 -15.71 5.82
N LEU A 13 -4.97 -15.15 6.98
CA LEU A 13 -5.77 -13.95 7.12
C LEU A 13 -4.96 -12.86 7.80
N GLY A 14 -5.05 -11.63 7.32
CA GLY A 14 -4.35 -10.53 7.95
C GLY A 14 -4.91 -9.16 7.65
N ALA A 15 -4.44 -8.19 8.42
CA ALA A 15 -4.73 -6.78 8.23
C ALA A 15 -3.45 -5.96 8.25
N THR A 16 -3.37 -4.96 7.40
CA THR A 16 -2.30 -3.95 7.39
C THR A 16 -2.88 -2.60 7.76
N VAL A 17 -2.22 -1.90 8.64
CA VAL A 17 -2.69 -0.61 9.16
C VAL A 17 -1.52 0.28 9.53
N LYS A 18 -1.70 1.58 9.38
CA LYS A 18 -0.72 2.55 9.88
C LYS A 18 -0.72 2.56 11.40
N VAL A 19 0.46 2.53 12.01
CA VAL A 19 0.61 2.56 13.49
C VAL A 19 -0.08 3.77 14.09
N ASN A 20 0.04 4.94 13.45
CA ASN A 20 -0.62 6.17 13.93
C ASN A 20 -2.16 6.03 13.98
N SER A 21 -2.75 5.32 13.02
CA SER A 21 -4.21 5.06 13.01
C SER A 21 -4.63 4.15 14.16
N LEU A 22 -3.83 3.14 14.51
CA LEU A 22 -4.10 2.31 15.69
C LEU A 22 -4.08 3.14 16.98
N GLN A 23 -3.13 4.05 17.08
CA GLN A 23 -2.98 4.92 18.26
C GLN A 23 -4.13 5.93 18.37
N SER A 24 -4.52 6.59 17.28
CA SER A 24 -5.61 7.57 17.27
C SER A 24 -6.96 6.94 17.60
N GLU A 25 -7.25 5.79 17.01
CA GLU A 25 -8.51 5.06 17.22
C GLU A 25 -8.52 4.17 18.48
N ARG A 26 -7.38 4.01 19.16
CA ARG A 26 -7.19 3.15 20.34
C ARG A 26 -7.61 1.70 20.09
N VAL A 27 -7.31 1.18 18.90
CA VAL A 27 -7.64 -0.17 18.45
C VAL A 27 -6.37 -1.02 18.45
N LEU A 28 -6.48 -2.29 18.84
CA LEU A 28 -5.36 -3.22 18.75
C LEU A 28 -5.33 -3.89 17.35
N ALA A 29 -4.14 -4.16 16.84
CA ALA A 29 -3.98 -4.79 15.53
C ALA A 29 -4.71 -6.15 15.43
N ARG A 30 -4.72 -6.93 16.52
CA ARG A 30 -5.46 -8.20 16.58
C ARG A 30 -6.96 -8.04 16.39
N ASP A 31 -7.54 -6.97 16.93
CA ASP A 31 -8.99 -6.74 16.85
C ASP A 31 -9.42 -6.45 15.40
N LEU A 32 -8.52 -5.87 14.60
CA LEU A 32 -8.75 -5.69 13.16
C LEU A 32 -8.74 -7.02 12.41
N VAL A 33 -7.87 -7.95 12.77
CA VAL A 33 -7.85 -9.30 12.16
C VAL A 33 -9.13 -10.05 12.50
N GLU A 34 -9.58 -9.99 13.76
CA GLU A 34 -10.84 -10.61 14.18
C GLU A 34 -12.05 -9.98 13.45
N LEU A 35 -12.08 -8.66 13.29
CA LEU A 35 -13.10 -7.98 12.49
C LEU A 35 -13.14 -8.47 11.03
N VAL A 36 -11.98 -8.68 10.41
CA VAL A 36 -11.89 -9.21 9.03
C VAL A 36 -12.36 -10.65 8.99
N ARG A 37 -11.97 -11.47 9.97
CA ARG A 37 -12.41 -12.86 10.12
C ARG A 37 -13.93 -12.97 10.20
N GLU A 38 -14.54 -12.17 11.08
CA GLU A 38 -15.99 -12.11 11.26
C GLU A 38 -16.71 -11.67 9.98
N LYS A 39 -16.23 -10.58 9.36
CA LYS A 39 -16.83 -10.05 8.11
C LYS A 39 -16.76 -11.01 6.93
N LEU A 40 -15.73 -11.85 6.87
CA LEU A 40 -15.57 -12.86 5.83
C LEU A 40 -16.22 -14.21 6.19
N GLY A 41 -16.78 -14.36 7.40
CA GLY A 41 -17.38 -15.61 7.86
C GLY A 41 -16.37 -16.76 7.94
N ILE A 42 -15.10 -16.48 8.27
CA ILE A 42 -14.07 -17.49 8.37
C ILE A 42 -14.12 -18.14 9.76
N GLU A 43 -14.43 -19.42 9.80
CA GLU A 43 -14.44 -20.23 11.01
C GLU A 43 -13.22 -21.15 11.04
N GLY A 44 -12.79 -21.56 12.25
CA GLY A 44 -11.68 -22.48 12.46
C GLY A 44 -10.76 -22.05 13.60
N ASP A 45 -9.85 -22.94 13.97
CA ASP A 45 -8.85 -22.70 15.00
C ASP A 45 -7.70 -21.82 14.48
N ILE A 46 -7.18 -20.98 15.37
CA ILE A 46 -5.98 -20.19 15.07
C ILE A 46 -4.77 -21.11 15.26
N LEU A 47 -4.06 -21.40 14.16
CA LEU A 47 -2.87 -22.22 14.17
C LEU A 47 -1.62 -21.40 14.53
N GLU A 48 -1.55 -20.18 14.05
CA GLU A 48 -0.44 -19.28 14.27
C GLU A 48 -0.92 -17.83 14.25
N TYR A 49 -0.34 -17.00 15.11
CA TYR A 49 -0.54 -15.56 15.10
C TYR A 49 0.81 -14.85 15.07
N SER A 50 1.03 -14.04 14.06
CA SER A 50 2.24 -13.25 13.91
C SER A 50 1.95 -11.81 13.48
N ALA A 51 2.80 -10.89 13.86
CA ALA A 51 2.74 -9.50 13.44
C ALA A 51 4.14 -8.89 13.43
N HIS A 52 4.39 -7.98 12.49
CA HIS A 52 5.63 -7.23 12.44
C HIS A 52 5.40 -5.81 11.92
N LEU A 53 6.38 -4.95 12.16
CA LEU A 53 6.39 -3.58 11.64
C LEU A 53 7.12 -3.57 10.30
N ILE A 54 6.50 -2.93 9.31
CA ILE A 54 7.09 -2.73 8.00
C ILE A 54 7.37 -1.25 7.83
N PRO A 55 8.63 -0.84 7.55
CA PRO A 55 8.93 0.55 7.24
C PRO A 55 8.32 0.94 5.89
N TYR A 56 7.55 2.03 5.86
CA TYR A 56 6.90 2.53 4.66
C TYR A 56 7.32 3.97 4.40
N TYR A 57 8.32 4.15 3.53
CA TYR A 57 8.93 5.45 3.25
C TYR A 57 8.39 6.12 1.97
N GLY A 58 7.88 5.35 1.02
CA GLY A 58 7.70 5.79 -0.36
C GLY A 58 9.02 5.95 -1.10
N TYR A 59 8.94 5.98 -2.43
CA TYR A 59 10.14 5.98 -3.30
C TYR A 59 11.13 7.11 -2.98
N ASP A 60 10.65 8.34 -2.79
CA ASP A 60 11.50 9.53 -2.60
C ASP A 60 12.27 9.57 -1.27
N LYS A 61 11.93 8.69 -0.34
CA LYS A 61 12.51 8.65 1.01
C LYS A 61 13.09 7.29 1.35
N LEU A 62 13.35 6.46 0.33
CA LEU A 62 13.99 5.17 0.55
C LEU A 62 15.37 5.37 1.21
N PRO A 63 15.68 4.59 2.24
CA PRO A 63 17.00 4.62 2.86
C PRO A 63 18.04 4.00 1.92
N PRO A 64 19.33 4.22 2.18
CA PRO A 64 20.37 3.48 1.48
C PRO A 64 20.18 1.97 1.61
N VAL A 65 20.25 1.26 0.51
CA VAL A 65 20.04 -0.20 0.45
C VAL A 65 21.33 -1.01 0.58
N TYR A 66 22.45 -0.34 0.76
CA TYR A 66 23.77 -0.96 0.96
C TYR A 66 24.64 -0.14 1.92
N ALA A 67 25.61 -0.80 2.50
CA ALA A 67 26.76 -0.23 3.20
C ALA A 67 27.99 -1.15 2.97
N PRO A 68 29.20 -0.80 3.35
CA PRO A 68 30.34 -1.71 3.27
C PRO A 68 30.03 -3.06 3.90
N ASN A 69 30.14 -4.14 3.13
CA ASN A 69 29.84 -5.53 3.52
C ASN A 69 28.35 -5.81 3.88
N LEU A 70 27.44 -4.93 3.48
CA LEU A 70 26.00 -5.07 3.81
C LEU A 70 25.14 -4.78 2.57
N LEU A 71 24.15 -5.63 2.32
CA LEU A 71 23.05 -5.41 1.37
C LEU A 71 21.73 -5.56 2.11
N ILE A 72 20.80 -4.64 1.88
CA ILE A 72 19.48 -4.63 2.53
C ILE A 72 18.41 -4.89 1.45
N THR A 73 17.47 -5.80 1.72
CA THR A 73 16.46 -6.24 0.75
C THR A 73 15.06 -6.23 1.37
N GLY A 74 14.03 -6.30 0.53
CA GLY A 74 12.64 -6.47 0.95
C GLY A 74 12.14 -5.38 1.87
N ASP A 75 11.35 -5.77 2.86
CA ASP A 75 10.71 -4.86 3.82
C ASP A 75 11.73 -4.01 4.60
N ALA A 76 12.88 -4.60 4.94
CA ALA A 76 13.94 -3.88 5.66
C ALA A 76 14.52 -2.71 4.82
N ALA A 77 14.50 -2.82 3.49
CA ALA A 77 14.87 -1.76 2.56
C ALA A 77 13.72 -0.79 2.26
N GLY A 78 12.53 -0.99 2.85
CA GLY A 78 11.34 -0.22 2.57
C GLY A 78 10.74 -0.46 1.18
N LEU A 79 11.03 -1.60 0.57
CA LEU A 79 10.52 -1.97 -0.76
C LEU A 79 9.08 -2.47 -0.64
N LEU A 80 8.16 -1.54 -0.47
CA LEU A 80 6.74 -1.76 -0.29
C LEU A 80 5.95 -0.75 -1.13
N ILE A 81 4.98 -1.24 -1.88
CA ILE A 81 4.01 -0.42 -2.60
C ILE A 81 2.65 -0.60 -1.94
N ASN A 82 1.98 0.52 -1.69
CA ASN A 82 0.57 0.56 -1.31
C ASN A 82 -0.08 1.69 -2.12
N ASP A 83 -0.89 1.33 -3.10
CA ASP A 83 -1.58 2.27 -3.99
C ASP A 83 -3.07 2.46 -3.62
N GLY A 84 -3.49 1.90 -2.48
CA GLY A 84 -4.85 1.94 -1.99
C GLY A 84 -5.74 0.79 -2.46
N PHE A 85 -5.36 0.11 -3.53
CA PHE A 85 -6.04 -1.07 -4.07
C PHE A 85 -5.25 -2.34 -3.81
N VAL A 86 -3.94 -2.26 -3.94
CA VAL A 86 -3.03 -3.40 -3.78
C VAL A 86 -1.87 -3.04 -2.86
N ILE A 87 -1.52 -3.97 -1.98
CA ILE A 87 -0.29 -3.90 -1.19
C ILE A 87 0.65 -4.97 -1.74
N ARG A 88 1.80 -4.53 -2.23
CA ARG A 88 2.84 -5.37 -2.82
C ARG A 88 4.12 -5.23 -2.01
N GLY A 89 4.61 -6.32 -1.49
CA GLY A 89 5.88 -6.42 -0.75
C GLY A 89 6.58 -7.74 -1.05
N MET A 90 5.82 -8.85 -1.15
CA MET A 90 6.39 -10.19 -1.32
C MET A 90 7.20 -10.33 -2.63
N ASP A 91 6.65 -9.89 -3.74
CA ASP A 91 7.31 -9.93 -5.05
C ASP A 91 8.52 -9.00 -5.12
N LEU A 92 8.44 -7.82 -4.48
CA LEU A 92 9.56 -6.89 -4.36
C LEU A 92 10.66 -7.46 -3.45
N ALA A 93 10.29 -8.15 -2.37
CA ALA A 93 11.24 -8.81 -1.48
C ALA A 93 11.97 -9.97 -2.20
N ILE A 94 11.25 -10.81 -2.93
CA ILE A 94 11.83 -11.89 -3.73
C ILE A 94 12.75 -11.30 -4.81
N GLY A 95 12.28 -10.29 -5.54
CA GLY A 95 13.05 -9.65 -6.61
C GLY A 95 14.35 -9.02 -6.10
N SER A 96 14.26 -8.21 -5.04
CA SER A 96 15.44 -7.56 -4.44
C SER A 96 16.41 -8.58 -3.84
N GLY A 97 15.90 -9.65 -3.21
CA GLY A 97 16.72 -10.75 -2.69
C GLY A 97 17.49 -11.49 -3.80
N MET A 98 16.84 -11.77 -4.92
CA MET A 98 17.50 -12.38 -6.09
C MET A 98 18.61 -11.47 -6.65
N ILE A 99 18.35 -10.17 -6.73
CA ILE A 99 19.33 -9.19 -7.21
C ILE A 99 20.50 -9.09 -6.23
N ALA A 100 20.22 -9.03 -4.93
CA ALA A 100 21.26 -9.02 -3.89
C ALA A 100 22.16 -10.26 -3.97
N GLY A 101 21.59 -11.44 -4.17
CA GLY A 101 22.38 -12.67 -4.35
C GLY A 101 23.30 -12.61 -5.57
N ARG A 102 22.82 -12.08 -6.70
CA ARG A 102 23.63 -11.88 -7.90
C ARG A 102 24.72 -10.81 -7.70
N ALA A 103 24.39 -9.71 -7.03
CA ALA A 103 25.33 -8.67 -6.68
C ALA A 103 26.42 -9.19 -5.73
N ALA A 104 26.04 -9.93 -4.69
CA ALA A 104 26.98 -10.54 -3.76
C ALA A 104 27.98 -11.48 -4.47
N LYS A 105 27.46 -12.32 -5.37
CA LYS A 105 28.36 -13.16 -6.19
C LYS A 105 29.36 -12.30 -6.99
N LYS A 106 28.90 -11.28 -7.69
CA LYS A 106 29.74 -10.37 -8.48
C LYS A 106 30.79 -9.67 -7.62
N ILE A 107 30.43 -9.21 -6.43
CA ILE A 107 31.31 -8.55 -5.46
C ILE A 107 32.42 -9.50 -5.00
N LEU A 108 32.04 -10.74 -4.66
CA LEU A 108 32.99 -11.76 -4.20
C LEU A 108 33.94 -12.18 -5.33
N ASP A 109 33.44 -12.37 -6.54
CA ASP A 109 34.26 -12.70 -7.72
C ASP A 109 35.30 -11.59 -8.03
N GLN A 110 35.00 -10.34 -7.66
CA GLN A 110 35.93 -9.20 -7.80
C GLN A 110 36.95 -9.10 -6.65
N GLY A 111 36.80 -9.88 -5.59
CA GLY A 111 37.70 -9.91 -4.44
C GLY A 111 37.67 -8.66 -3.54
N ASP A 112 36.70 -7.79 -3.71
CA ASP A 112 36.55 -6.57 -2.89
C ASP A 112 35.13 -6.49 -2.29
N PRO A 113 34.93 -7.00 -1.07
CA PRO A 113 33.63 -7.05 -0.43
C PRO A 113 33.04 -5.67 -0.06
N THR A 114 33.79 -4.60 -0.24
CA THR A 114 33.30 -3.24 0.03
C THR A 114 32.58 -2.60 -1.17
N LYS A 115 32.70 -3.18 -2.37
CA LYS A 115 32.05 -2.69 -3.61
C LYS A 115 30.57 -3.02 -3.69
N THR A 116 29.84 -2.74 -2.61
CA THR A 116 28.41 -3.06 -2.46
C THR A 116 27.50 -2.15 -3.28
N GLN A 117 27.99 -1.01 -3.79
CA GLN A 117 27.23 -0.12 -4.67
C GLN A 117 26.70 -0.81 -5.93
N VAL A 118 27.36 -1.85 -6.40
CA VAL A 118 26.90 -2.63 -7.56
C VAL A 118 25.48 -3.22 -7.35
N TYR A 119 25.10 -3.45 -6.11
CA TYR A 119 23.74 -3.89 -5.78
C TYR A 119 22.70 -2.81 -6.08
N GLU A 120 22.95 -1.57 -5.66
CA GLU A 120 22.05 -0.44 -5.94
C GLU A 120 21.89 -0.21 -7.43
N GLU A 121 22.99 -0.26 -8.21
CA GLU A 121 22.95 -0.15 -9.67
C GLU A 121 22.05 -1.23 -10.29
N MET A 122 22.25 -2.50 -9.90
CA MET A 122 21.43 -3.61 -10.38
C MET A 122 19.96 -3.51 -9.95
N LEU A 123 19.73 -3.02 -8.74
CA LEU A 123 18.38 -2.83 -8.20
C LEU A 123 17.63 -1.73 -8.98
N ASN A 124 18.31 -0.60 -9.26
CA ASN A 124 17.75 0.53 -10.02
C ASN A 124 17.33 0.13 -11.44
N ASP A 125 18.06 -0.77 -12.08
CA ASP A 125 17.73 -1.28 -13.42
C ASP A 125 16.59 -2.32 -13.42
N SER A 126 16.18 -2.79 -12.24
CA SER A 126 15.22 -3.86 -12.10
C SER A 126 13.76 -3.41 -12.14
N PHE A 127 12.85 -4.38 -12.25
CA PHE A 127 11.41 -4.13 -12.10
C PHE A 127 11.05 -3.58 -10.72
N VAL A 128 11.80 -3.96 -9.67
CA VAL A 128 11.55 -3.52 -8.29
C VAL A 128 11.53 -2.00 -8.20
N MET A 129 12.58 -1.33 -8.67
CA MET A 129 12.65 0.12 -8.62
C MET A 129 11.76 0.80 -9.66
N LYS A 130 11.57 0.18 -10.83
CA LYS A 130 10.64 0.71 -11.85
C LYS A 130 9.20 0.75 -11.32
N ASP A 131 8.76 -0.29 -10.64
CA ASP A 131 7.44 -0.34 -10.03
C ASP A 131 7.31 0.65 -8.86
N MET A 132 8.35 0.78 -8.02
CA MET A 132 8.42 1.79 -6.97
C MET A 132 8.29 3.23 -7.51
N ILE A 133 8.92 3.52 -8.67
CA ILE A 133 8.81 4.81 -9.35
C ILE A 133 7.38 5.06 -9.84
N ILE A 134 6.75 4.06 -10.46
CA ILE A 134 5.35 4.17 -10.91
C ILE A 134 4.43 4.46 -9.73
N ALA A 135 4.63 3.78 -8.61
CA ALA A 135 3.83 3.94 -7.40
C ALA A 135 4.22 5.17 -6.54
N ARG A 136 5.16 6.01 -6.99
CA ARG A 136 5.71 7.15 -6.23
C ARG A 136 4.63 8.06 -5.65
N ARG A 137 3.60 8.37 -6.45
CA ARG A 137 2.51 9.26 -6.05
C ARG A 137 1.54 8.61 -5.06
N ALA A 138 1.43 7.29 -5.08
CA ALA A 138 0.54 6.54 -4.20
C ALA A 138 0.84 6.77 -2.72
N PHE A 139 2.10 7.00 -2.36
CA PHE A 139 2.48 7.31 -0.98
C PHE A 139 1.81 8.60 -0.46
N SER A 140 1.78 9.66 -1.26
CA SER A 140 1.09 10.92 -0.93
C SER A 140 -0.41 10.71 -0.80
N LEU A 141 -1.00 10.03 -1.80
CA LEU A 141 -2.42 9.71 -1.83
C LEU A 141 -2.87 8.95 -0.58
N MET A 142 -2.10 7.93 -0.16
CA MET A 142 -2.41 7.11 1.01
C MET A 142 -2.30 7.88 2.34
N ASN A 143 -1.76 9.10 2.35
CA ASN A 143 -1.76 9.99 3.49
C ASN A 143 -2.91 10.99 3.48
N ASN A 144 -3.71 11.02 2.42
CA ASN A 144 -4.89 11.88 2.32
C ASN A 144 -6.08 11.22 3.02
N GLU A 145 -6.50 11.76 4.15
CA GLU A 145 -7.63 11.23 4.92
C GLU A 145 -8.95 11.22 4.13
N ARG A 146 -9.13 12.14 3.19
CA ARG A 146 -10.32 12.24 2.35
C ARG A 146 -10.54 10.99 1.49
N LEU A 147 -9.47 10.26 1.18
CA LEU A 147 -9.54 8.99 0.44
C LEU A 147 -10.34 7.93 1.20
N PHE A 148 -10.29 7.95 2.52
CA PHE A 148 -10.89 6.92 3.38
C PHE A 148 -12.25 7.32 3.97
N ASN A 149 -12.61 8.59 3.93
CA ASN A 149 -13.87 9.09 4.48
C ASN A 149 -14.72 9.81 3.43
N ALA A 150 -14.34 11.01 2.98
CA ALA A 150 -15.17 11.85 2.15
C ALA A 150 -15.43 11.26 0.74
N TYR A 151 -14.39 10.76 0.06
CA TYR A 151 -14.57 10.25 -1.32
C TYR A 151 -15.40 8.98 -1.42
N PRO A 152 -15.28 7.96 -0.56
CA PRO A 152 -16.20 6.83 -0.57
C PRO A 152 -17.65 7.24 -0.35
N GLU A 153 -17.91 8.17 0.57
CA GLU A 153 -19.24 8.68 0.82
C GLU A 153 -19.81 9.48 -0.37
N ILE A 154 -19.00 10.34 -1.00
CA ILE A 154 -19.38 11.05 -2.22
C ILE A 154 -19.77 10.06 -3.31
N LEU A 155 -18.90 9.04 -3.54
CA LEU A 155 -19.15 8.02 -4.55
C LEU A 155 -20.45 7.25 -4.28
N CYS A 156 -20.65 6.78 -3.07
CA CYS A 156 -21.88 6.08 -2.68
C CYS A 156 -23.13 6.95 -2.84
N SER A 157 -23.06 8.22 -2.42
CA SER A 157 -24.19 9.16 -2.55
C SER A 157 -24.50 9.47 -4.01
N VAL A 158 -23.49 9.70 -4.83
CA VAL A 158 -23.65 9.94 -6.27
C VAL A 158 -24.27 8.73 -6.95
N LEU A 159 -23.73 7.53 -6.73
CA LEU A 159 -24.26 6.30 -7.30
C LEU A 159 -25.71 6.05 -6.85
N SER A 160 -26.00 6.20 -5.55
CA SER A 160 -27.36 6.06 -5.02
C SER A 160 -28.34 7.00 -5.74
N ARG A 161 -27.99 8.28 -5.87
CA ARG A 161 -28.86 9.28 -6.57
C ARG A 161 -29.01 8.98 -8.07
N MET A 162 -27.96 8.47 -8.72
CA MET A 162 -27.99 8.13 -10.14
C MET A 162 -28.87 6.93 -10.46
N PHE A 163 -28.88 5.92 -9.57
CA PHE A 163 -29.62 4.69 -9.74
C PHE A 163 -31.02 4.70 -9.13
N THR A 164 -31.35 5.75 -8.32
CA THR A 164 -32.71 5.91 -7.80
C THR A 164 -33.61 6.58 -8.81
N VAL A 165 -34.69 5.92 -9.19
CA VAL A 165 -35.71 6.45 -10.11
C VAL A 165 -36.71 7.30 -9.34
N SER A 166 -36.55 8.64 -9.39
CA SER A 166 -37.35 9.59 -8.61
C SER A 166 -38.17 10.58 -9.46
N GLY A 167 -38.38 10.29 -10.73
CA GLY A 167 -39.16 11.15 -11.66
C GLY A 167 -38.40 12.34 -12.24
N ASN A 168 -37.58 13.04 -11.46
CA ASN A 168 -36.76 14.17 -11.93
C ASN A 168 -35.28 13.77 -12.00
N ARG A 169 -34.76 13.57 -13.20
CA ARG A 169 -33.37 13.19 -13.43
C ARG A 169 -32.46 14.41 -13.38
N GLN A 170 -31.48 14.38 -12.49
CA GLN A 170 -30.41 15.39 -12.42
C GLN A 170 -29.22 14.98 -13.30
N ARG A 171 -28.46 15.96 -13.78
CA ARG A 171 -27.20 15.69 -14.48
C ARG A 171 -26.14 15.22 -13.49
N LEU A 172 -25.36 14.20 -13.85
CA LEU A 172 -24.30 13.62 -13.02
C LEU A 172 -23.36 14.69 -12.43
N LEU A 173 -22.95 15.66 -13.26
CA LEU A 173 -22.05 16.73 -12.83
C LEU A 173 -22.66 17.60 -11.71
N ASN A 174 -23.95 17.91 -11.79
CA ASN A 174 -24.63 18.70 -10.75
C ASN A 174 -24.71 17.90 -9.45
N VAL A 175 -25.05 16.63 -9.53
CA VAL A 175 -25.08 15.72 -8.36
C VAL A 175 -23.70 15.64 -7.71
N LEU A 176 -22.64 15.46 -8.49
CA LEU A 176 -21.27 15.40 -8.00
C LEU A 176 -20.86 16.70 -7.30
N ILE A 177 -21.12 17.85 -7.91
CA ILE A 177 -20.80 19.16 -7.31
C ILE A 177 -21.55 19.38 -6.00
N GLU A 178 -22.84 19.01 -5.94
CA GLU A 178 -23.62 19.09 -4.71
C GLU A 178 -23.06 18.21 -3.61
N GLU A 179 -22.70 16.96 -3.92
CA GLU A 179 -22.17 16.02 -2.93
C GLU A 179 -20.76 16.41 -2.43
N ILE A 180 -19.93 17.01 -3.28
CA ILE A 180 -18.63 17.60 -2.89
C ILE A 180 -18.86 18.76 -1.91
N LYS A 181 -19.76 19.70 -2.26
CA LYS A 181 -20.06 20.87 -1.42
C LYS A 181 -20.66 20.51 -0.08
N LYS A 182 -21.51 19.48 0.01
CA LYS A 182 -22.12 19.03 1.27
C LYS A 182 -21.09 18.56 2.30
N ARG A 183 -19.87 18.24 1.85
CA ARG A 183 -18.76 17.77 2.70
C ARG A 183 -17.66 18.82 2.87
N ASP A 184 -18.02 20.09 2.66
CA ASP A 184 -17.12 21.25 2.78
C ASP A 184 -15.84 21.13 1.94
N LEU A 185 -15.93 20.39 0.81
CA LEU A 185 -14.84 20.26 -0.15
C LEU A 185 -15.04 21.20 -1.33
N THR A 186 -13.91 21.63 -1.90
CA THR A 186 -13.91 22.40 -3.14
C THR A 186 -13.62 21.48 -4.34
N LEU A 187 -14.12 21.86 -5.52
CA LEU A 187 -13.77 21.18 -6.76
C LEU A 187 -12.27 21.20 -7.03
N THR A 188 -11.60 22.29 -6.67
CA THR A 188 -10.15 22.45 -6.86
C THR A 188 -9.37 21.44 -6.04
N GLU A 189 -9.72 21.23 -4.77
CA GLU A 189 -9.10 20.22 -3.91
C GLU A 189 -9.35 18.81 -4.44
N THR A 190 -10.61 18.53 -4.83
CA THR A 190 -10.97 17.22 -5.39
C THR A 190 -10.20 16.90 -6.68
N VAL A 191 -10.07 17.89 -7.58
CA VAL A 191 -9.29 17.73 -8.82
C VAL A 191 -7.80 17.55 -8.51
N LYS A 192 -7.25 18.31 -7.56
CA LYS A 192 -5.86 18.16 -7.14
C LYS A 192 -5.60 16.75 -6.60
N ASP A 193 -6.45 16.25 -5.71
CA ASP A 193 -6.33 14.91 -5.14
C ASP A 193 -6.42 13.83 -6.25
N LEU A 194 -7.31 14.00 -7.24
CA LEU A 194 -7.40 13.11 -8.40
C LEU A 194 -6.15 13.13 -9.27
N MET A 195 -5.53 14.30 -9.45
CA MET A 195 -4.28 14.44 -10.22
C MET A 195 -3.06 13.82 -9.52
N GLU A 196 -3.14 13.60 -8.21
CA GLU A 196 -2.11 12.84 -7.47
C GLU A 196 -2.24 11.32 -7.69
N VAL A 197 -3.40 10.84 -8.15
CA VAL A 197 -3.68 9.43 -8.47
C VAL A 197 -3.22 9.07 -9.89
N LEU A 198 -3.37 10.02 -10.83
CA LEU A 198 -3.07 9.85 -12.25
C LEU A 198 -1.63 10.26 -12.58
#